data_423b9b198ae57c415a1d89554f8ad5cf
#
_entry.id   423b9b198ae57c415a1d89554f8ad5cf
#
_cell.length_a   1.000
_cell.length_b   1.000
_cell.length_c   1.000
_cell.angle_alpha   90.00
_cell.angle_beta   90.00
_cell.angle_gamma   90.00
#
_symmetry.space_group_name_H-M   'P 1'
#
loop_
_entity.id
_entity.type
_entity.pdbx_description
1 polymer ?
#
loop_
_entity_poly.entity_id
_entity_poly.type
_entity_poly.pdbx_seq_one_letter_code
_entity_poly.pdbx_strand_id
1 'polypeptide(L)'
;MIDETIFTKISQRIDCYREAMIELQTALTAHPAVGPENGGDGELLKANFLKERLAQMGFTNFKHYDAQDSRVSSGIRPNFVTTFEGKNKNKFIWIITHMDIVPPGELRLWSHDPYQAYVKDHHIFGRGVEDNQQDMVASIFAVKAFMDEGVTPETSIKLAFVS
;
A
#
# COMPACT_ATOMS: atom_id res chain seq x y z
N MET A 1 -14.78 24.29 -5.73
CA MET A 1 -13.96 25.02 -4.74
C MET A 1 -13.52 23.99 -3.68
N ILE A 2 -12.25 23.93 -3.34
CA ILE A 2 -11.76 23.09 -2.23
C ILE A 2 -12.18 23.78 -0.94
N ASP A 3 -12.77 23.03 -0.02
CA ASP A 3 -13.03 23.52 1.34
C ASP A 3 -11.69 23.55 2.09
N GLU A 4 -11.14 24.76 2.25
CA GLU A 4 -9.82 24.95 2.86
C GLU A 4 -9.77 24.51 4.33
N THR A 5 -10.91 24.54 5.05
CA THR A 5 -10.99 24.06 6.42
C THR A 5 -10.82 22.54 6.47
N ILE A 6 -11.52 21.82 5.59
CA ILE A 6 -11.39 20.37 5.47
C ILE A 6 -9.98 20.01 5.00
N PHE A 7 -9.44 20.70 3.99
CA PHE A 7 -8.10 20.45 3.50
C PHE A 7 -7.05 20.60 4.61
N THR A 8 -7.09 21.70 5.36
CA THR A 8 -6.17 21.94 6.48
C THR A 8 -6.29 20.86 7.54
N LYS A 9 -7.50 20.46 7.90
CA LYS A 9 -7.77 19.40 8.89
C LYS A 9 -7.17 18.06 8.47
N ILE A 10 -7.37 17.66 7.22
CA ILE A 10 -6.83 16.42 6.67
C ILE A 10 -5.30 16.45 6.60
N SER A 11 -4.72 17.57 6.12
CA SER A 11 -3.26 17.73 6.04
C SER A 11 -2.61 17.62 7.42
N GLN A 12 -3.14 18.31 8.41
CA GLN A 12 -2.64 18.23 9.80
C GLN A 12 -2.74 16.81 10.37
N ARG A 13 -3.79 16.05 10.00
CA ARG A 13 -3.92 14.65 10.40
C ARG A 13 -2.85 13.78 9.75
N ILE A 14 -2.56 13.99 8.47
CA ILE A 14 -1.51 13.26 7.75
C ILE A 14 -0.14 13.50 8.38
N ASP A 15 0.17 14.72 8.79
CA ASP A 15 1.43 15.04 9.46
C ASP A 15 1.65 14.21 10.74
N CYS A 16 0.56 13.86 11.43
CA CYS A 16 0.63 13.00 12.63
C CYS A 16 0.97 11.53 12.31
N TYR A 17 0.89 11.09 11.08
CA TYR A 17 1.11 9.68 10.70
C TYR A 17 2.55 9.36 10.31
N ARG A 18 3.46 10.31 10.35
CA ARG A 18 4.83 10.15 9.85
C ARG A 18 5.47 8.82 10.28
N GLU A 19 5.46 8.52 11.56
CA GLU A 19 6.10 7.30 12.08
C GLU A 19 5.34 6.03 11.67
N ALA A 20 4.00 6.08 11.66
CA ALA A 20 3.17 4.96 11.23
C ALA A 20 3.32 4.66 9.72
N MET A 21 3.51 5.70 8.90
CA MET A 21 3.80 5.54 7.47
C MET A 21 5.17 4.88 7.24
N ILE A 22 6.19 5.30 7.98
CA ILE A 22 7.54 4.71 7.94
C ILE A 22 7.48 3.26 8.40
N GLU A 23 6.79 2.96 9.50
CA GLU A 23 6.62 1.61 10.02
C GLU A 23 5.96 0.69 8.98
N LEU A 24 4.83 1.12 8.39
CA LEU A 24 4.15 0.31 7.38
C LEU A 24 5.03 0.06 6.16
N GLN A 25 5.72 1.08 5.67
CA GLN A 25 6.60 0.95 4.50
C GLN A 25 7.77 0.01 4.78
N THR A 26 8.40 0.13 5.95
CA THR A 26 9.48 -0.77 6.38
C THR A 26 8.98 -2.22 6.49
N ALA A 27 7.82 -2.41 7.08
CA ALA A 27 7.21 -3.73 7.24
C ALA A 27 6.82 -4.36 5.89
N LEU A 28 6.31 -3.58 4.93
CA LEU A 28 6.02 -4.05 3.57
C LEU A 28 7.28 -4.51 2.84
N THR A 29 8.41 -3.84 3.03
CA THR A 29 9.69 -4.23 2.42
C THR A 29 10.18 -5.59 2.94
N ALA A 30 9.89 -5.94 4.18
CA ALA A 30 10.22 -7.24 4.78
C ALA A 30 9.39 -8.41 4.23
N HIS A 31 8.40 -8.13 3.36
CA HIS A 31 7.62 -9.14 2.64
C HIS A 31 7.94 -9.05 1.13
N PRO A 32 9.04 -9.66 0.67
CA PRO A 32 9.39 -9.63 -0.75
C PRO A 32 8.25 -10.23 -1.59
N ALA A 33 7.98 -9.58 -2.71
CA ALA A 33 6.92 -9.97 -3.62
C ALA A 33 7.49 -9.99 -5.05
N VAL A 34 8.50 -10.82 -5.26
CA VAL A 34 9.12 -11.01 -6.58
C VAL A 34 8.24 -11.94 -7.41
N GLY A 35 7.89 -11.50 -8.61
CA GLY A 35 7.05 -12.28 -9.53
C GLY A 35 7.74 -13.55 -10.06
N PRO A 36 6.97 -14.53 -10.52
CA PRO A 36 7.49 -15.82 -10.98
C PRO A 36 8.39 -15.72 -12.21
N GLU A 37 8.22 -14.69 -13.03
CA GLU A 37 9.10 -14.39 -14.18
C GLU A 37 10.53 -14.07 -13.76
N ASN A 38 10.73 -13.70 -12.50
CA ASN A 38 12.03 -13.40 -11.89
C ASN A 38 12.43 -14.42 -10.81
N GLY A 39 11.80 -15.60 -10.81
CA GLY A 39 12.11 -16.70 -9.90
C GLY A 39 11.56 -16.54 -8.48
N GLY A 40 10.65 -15.60 -8.26
CA GLY A 40 9.94 -15.44 -6.99
C GLY A 40 8.65 -16.26 -6.90
N ASP A 41 8.02 -16.25 -5.74
CA ASP A 41 6.76 -16.97 -5.49
C ASP A 41 5.54 -16.02 -5.42
N GLY A 42 5.68 -14.82 -5.98
CA GLY A 42 4.59 -13.85 -6.11
C GLY A 42 4.30 -13.07 -4.82
N GLU A 43 3.11 -12.51 -4.75
CA GLU A 43 2.73 -11.42 -3.84
C GLU A 43 1.89 -11.88 -2.63
N LEU A 44 1.53 -13.16 -2.51
CA LEU A 44 0.52 -13.61 -1.54
C LEU A 44 0.88 -13.25 -0.09
N LEU A 45 2.14 -13.38 0.31
CA LEU A 45 2.57 -13.05 1.67
C LEU A 45 2.41 -11.54 1.95
N LYS A 46 2.85 -10.69 1.03
CA LYS A 46 2.70 -9.23 1.14
C LYS A 46 1.22 -8.82 1.13
N ALA A 47 0.41 -9.42 0.25
CA ALA A 47 -1.03 -9.14 0.17
C ALA A 47 -1.77 -9.49 1.47
N ASN A 48 -1.46 -10.64 2.07
CA ASN A 48 -2.06 -11.04 3.34
C ASN A 48 -1.63 -10.10 4.48
N PHE A 49 -0.34 -9.79 4.59
CA PHE A 49 0.18 -8.83 5.55
C PHE A 49 -0.50 -7.46 5.39
N LEU A 50 -0.54 -6.92 4.18
CA LEU A 50 -1.16 -5.62 3.89
C LEU A 50 -2.63 -5.61 4.27
N LYS A 51 -3.39 -6.64 3.89
CA LYS A 51 -4.81 -6.76 4.21
C LYS A 51 -5.05 -6.81 5.72
N GLU A 52 -4.23 -7.55 6.46
CA GLU A 52 -4.31 -7.59 7.93
C GLU A 52 -4.04 -6.21 8.55
N ARG A 53 -3.00 -5.51 8.11
CA ARG A 53 -2.68 -4.15 8.58
C ARG A 53 -3.81 -3.17 8.27
N LEU A 54 -4.38 -3.22 7.06
CA LEU A 54 -5.53 -2.40 6.68
C LEU A 54 -6.74 -2.68 7.58
N ALA A 55 -7.04 -3.94 7.87
CA ALA A 55 -8.13 -4.31 8.77
C ALA A 55 -7.91 -3.74 10.19
N GLN A 56 -6.69 -3.82 10.72
CA GLN A 56 -6.31 -3.21 12.01
C GLN A 56 -6.48 -1.68 12.00
N MET A 57 -6.28 -1.03 10.85
CA MET A 57 -6.47 0.40 10.66
C MET A 57 -7.95 0.79 10.47
N GLY A 58 -8.87 -0.18 10.45
CA GLY A 58 -10.31 0.06 10.31
C GLY A 58 -10.84 0.00 8.87
N PHE A 59 -10.01 -0.35 7.89
CA PHE A 59 -10.49 -0.62 6.54
C PHE A 59 -11.33 -1.90 6.51
N THR A 60 -12.38 -1.89 5.71
CA THR A 60 -13.33 -3.00 5.57
C THR A 60 -13.68 -3.22 4.10
N ASN A 61 -14.60 -4.15 3.82
CA ASN A 61 -15.15 -4.37 2.47
C ASN A 61 -14.08 -4.71 1.42
N PHE A 62 -13.20 -5.67 1.76
CA PHE A 62 -12.21 -6.19 0.82
C PHE A 62 -12.87 -7.06 -0.24
N LYS A 63 -12.64 -6.72 -1.52
CA LYS A 63 -13.04 -7.54 -2.68
C LYS A 63 -11.80 -8.06 -3.37
N HIS A 64 -11.78 -9.34 -3.66
CA HIS A 64 -10.67 -10.04 -4.30
C HIS A 64 -10.93 -10.20 -5.80
N TYR A 65 -9.86 -10.07 -6.59
CA TYR A 65 -9.84 -10.22 -8.05
C TYR A 65 -8.58 -11.00 -8.46
N ASP A 66 -8.34 -12.09 -7.77
CA ASP A 66 -7.12 -12.90 -7.89
C ASP A 66 -7.00 -13.52 -9.29
N ALA A 67 -5.83 -13.43 -9.89
CA ALA A 67 -5.51 -14.08 -11.16
C ALA A 67 -4.95 -15.49 -10.90
N GLN A 68 -5.37 -16.48 -11.70
CA GLN A 68 -4.80 -17.83 -11.62
C GLN A 68 -3.40 -17.84 -12.23
N ASP A 69 -2.44 -18.38 -11.51
CA ASP A 69 -1.06 -18.53 -11.99
C ASP A 69 -0.41 -19.79 -11.39
N SER A 70 -0.21 -20.81 -12.22
CA SER A 70 0.39 -22.08 -11.79
C SER A 70 1.89 -22.00 -11.54
N ARG A 71 2.54 -20.88 -11.84
CA ARG A 71 3.98 -20.67 -11.63
C ARG A 71 4.31 -20.32 -10.16
N VAL A 72 3.31 -19.94 -9.37
CA VAL A 72 3.47 -19.64 -7.94
C VAL A 72 2.86 -20.75 -7.09
N SER A 73 3.43 -20.97 -5.90
CA SER A 73 3.02 -22.07 -5.01
C SER A 73 1.56 -21.96 -4.55
N SER A 74 1.05 -20.74 -4.45
CA SER A 74 -0.34 -20.46 -4.07
C SER A 74 -1.35 -20.74 -5.19
N GLY A 75 -0.89 -20.87 -6.45
CA GLY A 75 -1.74 -20.97 -7.63
C GLY A 75 -2.44 -19.66 -8.03
N ILE A 76 -2.21 -18.57 -7.33
CA ILE A 76 -2.84 -17.27 -7.60
C ILE A 76 -1.87 -16.09 -7.48
N ARG A 77 -2.11 -15.04 -8.27
CA ARG A 77 -1.56 -13.70 -8.08
C ARG A 77 -2.67 -12.85 -7.45
N PRO A 78 -2.50 -12.39 -6.20
CA PRO A 78 -3.56 -11.72 -5.46
C PRO A 78 -3.77 -10.29 -5.94
N ASN A 79 -5.04 -9.93 -6.15
CA ASN A 79 -5.46 -8.55 -6.37
C ASN A 79 -6.64 -8.27 -5.45
N PHE A 80 -6.61 -7.18 -4.73
CA PHE A 80 -7.76 -6.82 -3.90
C PHE A 80 -8.00 -5.32 -3.86
N VAL A 81 -9.24 -4.97 -3.54
CA VAL A 81 -9.73 -3.59 -3.47
C VAL A 81 -10.44 -3.38 -2.14
N THR A 82 -10.16 -2.28 -1.48
CA THR A 82 -11.00 -1.75 -0.40
C THR A 82 -11.67 -0.46 -0.86
N THR A 83 -12.88 -0.20 -0.34
CA THR A 83 -13.65 0.99 -0.73
C THR A 83 -13.98 1.82 0.50
N PHE A 84 -13.62 3.10 0.45
CA PHE A 84 -14.09 4.11 1.37
C PHE A 84 -15.24 4.87 0.71
N GLU A 85 -16.46 4.73 1.26
CA GLU A 85 -17.66 5.28 0.67
C GLU A 85 -17.72 6.81 0.83
N GLY A 86 -17.97 7.50 -0.28
CA GLY A 86 -18.31 8.91 -0.31
C GLY A 86 -19.82 9.14 -0.30
N LYS A 87 -20.25 10.42 -0.35
CA LYS A 87 -21.66 10.79 -0.48
C LYS A 87 -22.25 10.27 -1.78
N ASN A 88 -21.52 10.38 -2.89
CA ASN A 88 -21.89 9.78 -4.16
C ASN A 88 -21.29 8.39 -4.31
N LYS A 89 -22.13 7.37 -4.12
CA LYS A 89 -21.73 5.95 -4.18
C LYS A 89 -21.60 5.41 -5.61
N ASN A 90 -21.97 6.19 -6.62
CA ASN A 90 -21.92 5.80 -8.02
C ASN A 90 -20.70 6.38 -8.75
N LYS A 91 -19.93 7.23 -8.08
CA LYS A 91 -18.68 7.78 -8.60
C LYS A 91 -17.50 7.32 -7.75
N PHE A 92 -16.41 7.00 -8.42
CA PHE A 92 -15.22 6.46 -7.76
C PHE A 92 -13.96 7.17 -8.25
N ILE A 93 -13.09 7.51 -7.29
CA ILE A 93 -11.68 7.77 -7.54
C ILE A 93 -10.96 6.44 -7.30
N TRP A 94 -10.23 5.96 -8.29
CA TRP A 94 -9.39 4.79 -8.16
C TRP A 94 -7.95 5.21 -7.94
N ILE A 95 -7.32 4.65 -6.90
CA ILE A 95 -5.89 4.74 -6.68
C ILE A 95 -5.39 3.30 -6.79
N ILE A 96 -4.58 3.04 -7.80
CA ILE A 96 -4.07 1.72 -8.12
C ILE A 96 -2.58 1.71 -7.82
N THR A 97 -2.16 0.78 -6.98
CA THR A 97 -0.76 0.54 -6.62
C THR A 97 -0.44 -0.94 -6.74
N HIS A 98 0.81 -1.28 -7.06
CA HIS A 98 1.19 -2.68 -7.20
C HIS A 98 1.98 -3.18 -5.99
N MET A 99 1.87 -4.48 -5.72
CA MET A 99 2.52 -5.15 -4.61
C MET A 99 3.83 -5.83 -5.00
N ASP A 100 3.96 -6.18 -6.27
CA ASP A 100 5.16 -6.83 -6.79
C ASP A 100 6.37 -5.89 -6.78
N ILE A 101 7.52 -6.49 -6.79
CA ILE A 101 8.81 -5.80 -6.86
C ILE A 101 9.74 -6.50 -7.83
N VAL A 102 10.62 -5.73 -8.45
CA VAL A 102 11.72 -6.31 -9.22
C VAL A 102 12.78 -6.91 -8.28
N PRO A 103 13.56 -7.91 -8.74
CA PRO A 103 14.67 -8.46 -7.95
C PRO A 103 15.67 -7.39 -7.51
N PRO A 104 16.40 -7.61 -6.41
CA PRO A 104 17.37 -6.64 -5.91
C PRO A 104 18.62 -6.48 -6.79
N GLY A 105 18.82 -7.38 -7.77
CA GLY A 105 20.03 -7.45 -8.55
C GLY A 105 21.18 -8.07 -7.75
N GLU A 106 22.41 -7.58 -7.97
CA GLU A 106 23.59 -8.11 -7.28
C GLU A 106 23.61 -7.68 -5.80
N LEU A 107 23.39 -8.63 -4.90
CA LEU A 107 23.35 -8.37 -3.45
C LEU A 107 24.63 -7.71 -2.90
N ARG A 108 25.80 -7.98 -3.50
CA ARG A 108 27.07 -7.37 -3.11
C ARG A 108 27.13 -5.84 -3.31
N LEU A 109 26.20 -5.28 -4.10
CA LEU A 109 26.13 -3.84 -4.34
C LEU A 109 25.26 -3.12 -3.31
N TRP A 110 24.55 -3.86 -2.46
CA TRP A 110 23.79 -3.32 -1.36
C TRP A 110 24.64 -3.22 -0.10
N SER A 111 24.55 -2.11 0.61
CA SER A 111 25.22 -1.92 1.90
C SER A 111 24.54 -2.69 3.05
N HIS A 112 23.26 -3.06 2.86
CA HIS A 112 22.43 -3.79 3.81
C HIS A 112 21.51 -4.73 3.03
N ASP A 113 20.82 -5.64 3.73
CA ASP A 113 19.82 -6.49 3.11
C ASP A 113 18.72 -5.62 2.44
N PRO A 114 18.51 -5.75 1.13
CA PRO A 114 17.51 -4.95 0.41
C PRO A 114 16.08 -5.13 0.90
N TYR A 115 15.78 -6.21 1.60
CA TYR A 115 14.48 -6.51 2.16
C TYR A 115 14.32 -6.11 3.64
N GLN A 116 15.37 -5.56 4.24
CA GLN A 116 15.34 -4.95 5.57
C GLN A 116 15.47 -3.44 5.43
N ALA A 117 14.34 -2.77 5.16
CA ALA A 117 14.36 -1.32 4.98
C ALA A 117 14.84 -0.61 6.25
N TYR A 118 15.63 0.44 6.07
CA TYR A 118 16.11 1.29 7.15
C TYR A 118 15.97 2.77 6.82
N VAL A 119 15.91 3.59 7.86
CA VAL A 119 15.81 5.05 7.73
C VAL A 119 17.14 5.69 8.04
N LYS A 120 17.61 6.55 7.15
CA LYS A 120 18.80 7.37 7.33
C LYS A 120 18.63 8.71 6.63
N ASP A 121 18.99 9.80 7.30
CA ASP A 121 18.99 11.16 6.74
C ASP A 121 17.66 11.51 6.05
N HIS A 122 16.53 11.19 6.70
CA HIS A 122 15.16 11.38 6.21
C HIS A 122 14.78 10.58 4.96
N HIS A 123 15.56 9.58 4.59
CA HIS A 123 15.27 8.67 3.49
C HIS A 123 15.03 7.25 4.00
N ILE A 124 14.17 6.52 3.31
CA ILE A 124 13.95 5.08 3.52
C ILE A 124 14.68 4.33 2.41
N PHE A 125 15.54 3.40 2.80
CA PHE A 125 16.33 2.58 1.90
C PHE A 125 15.83 1.14 1.94
N GLY A 126 15.60 0.54 0.77
CA GLY A 126 15.16 -0.84 0.62
C GLY A 126 14.61 -1.12 -0.78
N ARG A 127 14.46 -2.39 -1.17
CA ARG A 127 13.86 -2.76 -2.45
C ARG A 127 12.35 -2.52 -2.41
N GLY A 128 11.83 -1.79 -3.41
CA GLY A 128 10.40 -1.49 -3.57
C GLY A 128 9.90 -0.30 -2.74
N VAL A 129 10.77 0.37 -1.96
CA VAL A 129 10.34 1.52 -1.13
C VAL A 129 9.84 2.69 -1.96
N GLU A 130 10.43 2.93 -3.14
CA GLU A 130 10.03 3.98 -4.05
C GLU A 130 9.03 3.48 -5.10
N ASP A 131 9.28 2.32 -5.67
CA ASP A 131 8.47 1.70 -6.71
C ASP A 131 7.77 0.43 -6.17
N ASN A 132 6.48 0.52 -5.71
CA ASN A 132 5.78 1.81 -5.48
C ASN A 132 5.12 1.82 -4.09
N GLN A 133 5.81 1.25 -3.09
CA GLN A 133 5.28 1.19 -1.71
C GLN A 133 5.03 2.58 -1.12
N GLN A 134 5.80 3.61 -1.53
CA GLN A 134 5.56 4.98 -1.08
C GLN A 134 4.16 5.47 -1.47
N ASP A 135 3.73 5.25 -2.73
CA ASP A 135 2.41 5.66 -3.21
C ASP A 135 1.31 4.83 -2.54
N MET A 136 1.57 3.54 -2.34
CA MET A 136 0.68 2.65 -1.60
C MET A 136 0.43 3.18 -0.19
N VAL A 137 1.49 3.44 0.57
CA VAL A 137 1.41 3.94 1.95
C VAL A 137 0.77 5.33 1.98
N ALA A 138 1.17 6.23 1.09
CA ALA A 138 0.60 7.58 1.02
C ALA A 138 -0.91 7.55 0.77
N SER A 139 -1.37 6.72 -0.16
CA SER A 139 -2.80 6.58 -0.47
C SER A 139 -3.62 5.98 0.69
N ILE A 140 -3.06 5.00 1.39
CA ILE A 140 -3.69 4.39 2.57
C ILE A 140 -3.89 5.45 3.66
N PHE A 141 -2.84 6.19 4.00
CA PHE A 141 -2.91 7.18 5.07
C PHE A 141 -3.72 8.43 4.69
N ALA A 142 -3.78 8.78 3.39
CA ALA A 142 -4.70 9.80 2.92
C ALA A 142 -6.16 9.41 3.19
N VAL A 143 -6.57 8.18 2.86
CA VAL A 143 -7.93 7.69 3.18
C VAL A 143 -8.13 7.56 4.69
N LYS A 144 -7.12 7.06 5.42
CA LYS A 144 -7.16 6.96 6.88
C LYS A 144 -7.41 8.31 7.56
N ALA A 145 -6.84 9.39 7.03
CA ALA A 145 -7.08 10.74 7.56
C ALA A 145 -8.55 11.17 7.43
N PHE A 146 -9.20 10.85 6.31
CA PHE A 146 -10.65 11.07 6.17
C PHE A 146 -11.46 10.27 7.20
N MET A 147 -11.09 9.00 7.41
CA MET A 147 -11.74 8.13 8.40
C MET A 147 -11.61 8.69 9.80
N ASP A 148 -10.40 9.05 10.22
CA ASP A 148 -10.11 9.50 11.59
C ASP A 148 -10.71 10.88 11.90
N GLU A 149 -10.82 11.74 10.89
CA GLU A 149 -11.44 13.05 11.03
C GLU A 149 -12.96 13.03 10.83
N GLY A 150 -13.54 11.86 10.55
CA GLY A 150 -14.98 11.71 10.31
C GLY A 150 -15.47 12.49 9.09
N VAL A 151 -14.61 12.70 8.11
CA VAL A 151 -14.92 13.45 6.87
C VAL A 151 -15.35 12.49 5.80
N THR A 152 -16.57 12.62 5.28
CA THR A 152 -17.05 11.85 4.15
C THR A 152 -16.78 12.63 2.86
N PRO A 153 -15.96 12.09 1.93
CA PRO A 153 -15.68 12.74 0.65
C PRO A 153 -16.92 12.77 -0.25
N GLU A 154 -16.95 13.66 -1.24
CA GLU A 154 -18.04 13.71 -2.22
C GLU A 154 -18.09 12.46 -3.10
N THR A 155 -16.96 11.92 -3.45
CA THR A 155 -16.81 10.75 -4.32
C THR A 155 -16.18 9.61 -3.53
N SER A 156 -16.68 8.39 -3.72
CA SER A 156 -16.10 7.20 -3.09
C SER A 156 -14.67 6.97 -3.57
N ILE A 157 -13.80 6.47 -2.70
CA ILE A 157 -12.39 6.19 -3.01
C ILE A 157 -12.19 4.67 -2.98
N LYS A 158 -11.56 4.14 -4.01
CA LYS A 158 -11.14 2.75 -4.09
C LYS A 158 -9.63 2.67 -4.12
N LEU A 159 -9.07 1.97 -3.14
CA LEU A 159 -7.68 1.58 -3.14
C LEU A 159 -7.57 0.18 -3.72
N ALA A 160 -6.89 0.06 -4.84
CA ALA A 160 -6.64 -1.20 -5.52
C ALA A 160 -5.16 -1.58 -5.37
N PHE A 161 -4.92 -2.77 -4.84
CA PHE A 161 -3.59 -3.35 -4.65
C PHE A 161 -3.47 -4.53 -5.60
N VAL A 162 -2.58 -4.40 -6.59
CA VAL A 162 -2.45 -5.37 -7.67
C VAL A 162 -1.08 -6.04 -7.68
N SER A 163 -1.02 -7.19 -8.34
CA SER A 163 0.21 -7.96 -8.60
C SER A 163 0.73 -7.75 -10.01
#